data_931f9b7c555e0821662d9df9c446ebc8
#
_entry.id   931f9b7c555e0821662d9df9c446ebc8
#
_cell.length_a   1.000
_cell.length_b   1.000
_cell.length_c   1.000
_cell.angle_alpha   90.00
_cell.angle_beta   90.00
_cell.angle_gamma   90.00
#
_symmetry.space_group_name_H-M   'P 1'
#
loop_
_entity.id
_entity.type
_entity.pdbx_description
1 polymer ?
#
loop_
_entity_poly.entity_id
_entity_poly.type
_entity_poly.pdbx_seq_one_letter_code
_entity_poly.pdbx_strand_id
1 'polypeptide(L)'
;MANISLTTACNRDCVYCFAGAQRRSGVSQMSIETFEKALDFLERSGIDEARLLGGEPTLHPEFPRFAEMALERGLRVRVFSNGLMPEPALRWLESHDAAVLMNTTAGDRRQARTLGRLGNRVTLGFNIYTPAFDPAFLLDLIREHGLAPNIRFGLAHPAADGSNRFLHPVHYQIVGTRLARFHEEARAAGVESTFDCGFVPCMFPPGFLDALGPAAADIGTRCSPILDILPDGQVVSCYPLATLAREPLLEDETAAALRSRFSGRFSGYRRLGVFRECAACEVRESGRCNGGCLAASMQRLRPAVAAVSKVEPAAPARRWVVPYVDQPPAFWERLEHEFGRHIREVYFPLPGDVVGSGRPPQPAAQLESFLKRSRLARAVLVNPITLPRPVEEIAPAIIEALKRLIGERGVSSATVSNLLLAARIREALPALPLAASILMDITRPNQALMLEGICDTLVPASSIMRDLPALQALRAAFKGRIRLIVNEACLPGCPYRVQHFHEMCAGFARPESLCGELLEREPWMRLTGAWVLPQHLHLLDGVSDEWKLAGRATLQDAPTYRKVLGAYIHRRPLAPHEIGGGPASPLAPLEIDEAFYARTLRCGRRCHECNLCREYYNETRV
;
A
#
# COMPACT_ATOMS: atom_id res chain seq x y z
N MET A 1 -28.68 -6.12 -15.35
CA MET A 1 -28.53 -6.37 -13.90
C MET A 1 -28.36 -5.04 -13.19
N ALA A 2 -29.06 -4.82 -12.09
CA ALA A 2 -28.87 -3.72 -11.15
C ALA A 2 -29.06 -4.26 -9.73
N ASN A 3 -28.41 -3.65 -8.77
CA ASN A 3 -28.52 -4.00 -7.35
C ASN A 3 -29.25 -2.89 -6.61
N ILE A 4 -29.99 -3.23 -5.55
CA ILE A 4 -30.70 -2.28 -4.70
C ILE A 4 -30.11 -2.39 -3.29
N SER A 5 -29.51 -1.31 -2.82
CA SER A 5 -28.92 -1.21 -1.49
C SER A 5 -29.95 -0.71 -0.48
N LEU A 6 -30.50 -1.60 0.35
CA LEU A 6 -31.57 -1.26 1.28
C LEU A 6 -31.10 -0.40 2.44
N THR A 7 -29.88 -0.61 2.92
CA THR A 7 -29.34 0.08 4.09
C THR A 7 -27.80 0.13 4.07
N THR A 8 -27.23 1.14 4.72
CA THR A 8 -25.80 1.18 5.02
C THR A 8 -25.44 0.50 6.35
N ALA A 9 -26.43 0.11 7.16
CA ALA A 9 -26.21 -0.63 8.41
C ALA A 9 -25.63 -2.02 8.15
N CYS A 10 -24.68 -2.44 8.96
CA CYS A 10 -24.09 -3.79 8.89
C CYS A 10 -23.60 -4.22 10.27
N ASN A 11 -23.78 -5.49 10.58
CA ASN A 11 -23.33 -6.13 11.83
C ASN A 11 -21.96 -6.83 11.69
N ARG A 12 -21.21 -6.53 10.61
CA ARG A 12 -19.81 -6.93 10.40
C ARG A 12 -18.95 -5.72 10.01
N ASP A 13 -17.66 -5.83 10.31
CA ASP A 13 -16.64 -4.85 9.88
C ASP A 13 -15.54 -5.54 9.05
N CYS A 14 -15.89 -5.92 7.82
CA CYS A 14 -14.99 -6.63 6.92
C CYS A 14 -13.89 -5.69 6.41
N VAL A 15 -12.63 -6.03 6.63
CA VAL A 15 -11.47 -5.22 6.20
C VAL A 15 -11.41 -4.95 4.69
N TYR A 16 -12.05 -5.81 3.88
CA TYR A 16 -12.10 -5.70 2.42
C TYR A 16 -13.37 -5.01 1.89
N CYS A 17 -14.26 -4.55 2.78
CA CYS A 17 -15.54 -3.97 2.37
C CYS A 17 -15.35 -2.67 1.60
N PHE A 18 -15.76 -2.63 0.34
CA PHE A 18 -15.70 -1.43 -0.50
C PHE A 18 -16.83 -0.41 -0.19
N ALA A 19 -17.86 -0.79 0.58
CA ALA A 19 -18.91 0.10 1.08
C ALA A 19 -18.54 0.77 2.43
N GLY A 20 -17.31 0.63 2.91
CA GLY A 20 -16.87 1.14 4.21
C GLY A 20 -16.99 2.65 4.36
N ALA A 21 -16.80 3.43 3.28
CA ALA A 21 -16.96 4.88 3.30
C ALA A 21 -18.41 5.30 3.56
N GLN A 22 -19.37 4.68 2.87
CA GLN A 22 -20.80 4.95 3.03
C GLN A 22 -21.29 4.59 4.43
N ARG A 23 -20.79 3.49 5.00
CA ARG A 23 -21.12 3.08 6.37
C ARG A 23 -20.62 4.05 7.42
N ARG A 24 -19.47 4.67 7.22
CA ARG A 24 -18.91 5.66 8.15
C ARG A 24 -19.59 7.02 8.11
N SER A 25 -20.29 7.34 7.02
CA SER A 25 -21.07 8.60 6.91
C SER A 25 -22.40 8.57 7.67
N GLY A 26 -22.72 7.47 8.34
CA GLY A 26 -23.94 7.28 9.10
C GLY A 26 -24.83 6.17 8.54
N VAL A 27 -25.83 5.77 9.31
CA VAL A 27 -26.83 4.79 8.87
C VAL A 27 -27.85 5.51 7.97
N SER A 28 -27.97 5.03 6.73
CA SER A 28 -29.00 5.42 5.78
C SER A 28 -29.85 4.19 5.47
N GLN A 29 -31.16 4.38 5.40
CA GLN A 29 -32.12 3.33 5.07
C GLN A 29 -32.97 3.79 3.90
N MET A 30 -33.30 2.88 2.97
CA MET A 30 -34.14 3.15 1.82
C MET A 30 -35.59 3.32 2.27
N SER A 31 -36.25 4.37 1.79
CA SER A 31 -37.69 4.53 2.01
C SER A 31 -38.48 3.61 1.05
N ILE A 32 -39.75 3.34 1.38
CA ILE A 32 -40.66 2.57 0.53
C ILE A 32 -40.80 3.24 -0.84
N GLU A 33 -40.97 4.56 -0.87
CA GLU A 33 -41.10 5.33 -2.12
C GLU A 33 -39.84 5.22 -3.00
N THR A 34 -38.65 5.25 -2.40
CA THR A 34 -37.39 5.05 -3.15
C THR A 34 -37.29 3.62 -3.67
N PHE A 35 -37.75 2.63 -2.88
CA PHE A 35 -37.75 1.25 -3.31
C PHE A 35 -38.74 1.00 -4.45
N GLU A 36 -39.94 1.59 -4.41
CA GLU A 36 -40.91 1.55 -5.52
C GLU A 36 -40.31 2.11 -6.81
N LYS A 37 -39.67 3.29 -6.75
CA LYS A 37 -38.95 3.85 -7.91
C LYS A 37 -37.87 2.91 -8.43
N ALA A 38 -37.17 2.20 -7.53
CA ALA A 38 -36.16 1.22 -7.92
C ALA A 38 -36.79 0.00 -8.62
N LEU A 39 -37.94 -0.48 -8.17
CA LEU A 39 -38.68 -1.56 -8.84
C LEU A 39 -39.19 -1.12 -10.23
N ASP A 40 -39.79 0.07 -10.34
CA ASP A 40 -40.20 0.65 -11.61
C ASP A 40 -39.04 0.79 -12.59
N PHE A 41 -37.87 1.16 -12.10
CA PHE A 41 -36.63 1.20 -12.89
C PHE A 41 -36.20 -0.18 -13.39
N LEU A 42 -36.30 -1.25 -12.55
CA LEU A 42 -36.00 -2.61 -12.97
C LEU A 42 -36.93 -3.06 -14.10
N GLU A 43 -38.24 -2.82 -13.94
CA GLU A 43 -39.27 -3.19 -14.93
C GLU A 43 -39.03 -2.46 -16.28
N ARG A 44 -38.86 -1.13 -16.25
CA ARG A 44 -38.56 -0.34 -17.48
C ARG A 44 -37.27 -0.78 -18.16
N SER A 45 -36.32 -1.31 -17.38
CA SER A 45 -35.02 -1.77 -17.86
C SER A 45 -35.04 -3.23 -18.34
N GLY A 46 -36.20 -3.93 -18.27
CA GLY A 46 -36.30 -5.34 -18.60
C GLY A 46 -35.48 -6.24 -17.68
N ILE A 47 -35.34 -5.86 -16.41
CA ILE A 47 -34.58 -6.62 -15.41
C ILE A 47 -35.58 -7.42 -14.57
N ASP A 48 -35.46 -8.75 -14.59
CA ASP A 48 -36.36 -9.71 -13.98
C ASP A 48 -35.93 -10.21 -12.59
N GLU A 49 -34.86 -9.64 -12.03
CA GLU A 49 -34.31 -10.04 -10.72
C GLU A 49 -34.03 -8.81 -9.86
N ALA A 50 -34.68 -8.74 -8.70
CA ALA A 50 -34.38 -7.79 -7.64
C ALA A 50 -33.22 -8.32 -6.77
N ARG A 51 -32.07 -7.65 -6.86
CA ARG A 51 -30.86 -8.00 -6.10
C ARG A 51 -30.73 -7.08 -4.90
N LEU A 52 -31.10 -7.60 -3.74
CA LEU A 52 -31.12 -6.86 -2.48
C LEU A 52 -29.77 -6.98 -1.79
N LEU A 53 -29.12 -5.85 -1.56
CA LEU A 53 -27.84 -5.77 -0.87
C LEU A 53 -27.77 -4.50 0.00
N GLY A 54 -26.57 -4.13 0.47
CA GLY A 54 -26.34 -2.94 1.29
C GLY A 54 -25.11 -3.12 2.18
N GLY A 55 -25.21 -2.65 3.42
CA GLY A 55 -24.34 -3.13 4.48
C GLY A 55 -24.66 -4.60 4.77
N GLU A 56 -25.73 -4.85 5.49
CA GLU A 56 -26.43 -6.13 5.60
C GLU A 56 -27.91 -5.84 5.33
N PRO A 57 -28.49 -6.26 4.18
CA PRO A 57 -29.85 -5.86 3.79
C PRO A 57 -30.92 -6.34 4.77
N THR A 58 -30.70 -7.50 5.42
CA THR A 58 -31.63 -8.08 6.37
C THR A 58 -31.76 -7.29 7.70
N LEU A 59 -30.88 -6.30 7.93
CA LEU A 59 -31.00 -5.35 9.05
C LEU A 59 -31.96 -4.18 8.75
N HIS A 60 -32.44 -4.06 7.52
CA HIS A 60 -33.47 -3.07 7.23
C HIS A 60 -34.79 -3.49 7.91
N PRO A 61 -35.45 -2.62 8.69
CA PRO A 61 -36.67 -3.00 9.43
C PRO A 61 -37.77 -3.55 8.51
N GLU A 62 -37.91 -2.96 7.31
CA GLU A 62 -38.93 -3.33 6.32
C GLU A 62 -38.42 -4.39 5.31
N PHE A 63 -37.31 -5.10 5.60
CA PHE A 63 -36.76 -6.08 4.63
C PHE A 63 -37.80 -7.09 4.12
N PRO A 64 -38.62 -7.74 4.98
CA PRO A 64 -39.65 -8.68 4.50
C PRO A 64 -40.64 -8.02 3.53
N ARG A 65 -41.07 -6.80 3.84
CA ARG A 65 -41.99 -6.04 3.01
C ARG A 65 -41.38 -5.68 1.64
N PHE A 66 -40.13 -5.23 1.62
CA PHE A 66 -39.44 -4.92 0.34
C PHE A 66 -39.28 -6.16 -0.54
N ALA A 67 -38.93 -7.29 0.07
CA ALA A 67 -38.79 -8.53 -0.66
C ALA A 67 -40.13 -9.03 -1.19
N GLU A 68 -41.23 -8.88 -0.42
CA GLU A 68 -42.59 -9.18 -0.83
C GLU A 68 -43.02 -8.32 -2.03
N MET A 69 -42.84 -6.99 -1.95
CA MET A 69 -43.15 -6.06 -3.05
C MET A 69 -42.44 -6.44 -4.37
N ALA A 70 -41.22 -6.94 -4.28
CA ALA A 70 -40.49 -7.40 -5.48
C ALA A 70 -41.12 -8.67 -6.05
N LEU A 71 -41.53 -9.64 -5.21
CA LEU A 71 -42.23 -10.85 -5.63
C LEU A 71 -43.60 -10.55 -6.24
N GLU A 72 -44.38 -9.64 -5.64
CA GLU A 72 -45.69 -9.22 -6.14
C GLU A 72 -45.61 -8.60 -7.55
N ARG A 73 -44.47 -7.99 -7.90
CA ARG A 73 -44.19 -7.50 -9.26
C ARG A 73 -43.64 -8.58 -10.20
N GLY A 74 -43.60 -9.85 -9.79
CA GLY A 74 -43.11 -10.95 -10.58
C GLY A 74 -41.60 -11.01 -10.75
N LEU A 75 -40.84 -10.27 -9.93
CA LEU A 75 -39.38 -10.30 -9.94
C LEU A 75 -38.87 -11.47 -9.10
N ARG A 76 -37.84 -12.13 -9.56
CA ARG A 76 -37.07 -13.06 -8.71
C ARG A 76 -36.30 -12.25 -7.66
N VAL A 77 -36.24 -12.77 -6.44
CA VAL A 77 -35.51 -12.11 -5.33
C VAL A 77 -34.19 -12.84 -5.07
N ARG A 78 -33.10 -12.07 -5.06
CA ARG A 78 -31.78 -12.56 -4.62
C ARG A 78 -31.20 -11.65 -3.55
N VAL A 79 -30.82 -12.24 -2.43
CA VAL A 79 -30.29 -11.50 -1.24
C VAL A 79 -28.79 -11.74 -1.12
N PHE A 80 -28.03 -10.67 -1.04
CA PHE A 80 -26.59 -10.72 -0.77
C PHE A 80 -26.35 -10.44 0.72
N SER A 81 -26.00 -11.46 1.49
CA SER A 81 -25.94 -11.38 2.93
C SER A 81 -24.59 -11.84 3.49
N ASN A 82 -24.27 -11.35 4.68
CA ASN A 82 -23.17 -11.88 5.49
C ASN A 82 -23.60 -13.08 6.37
N GLY A 83 -24.86 -13.50 6.32
CA GLY A 83 -25.42 -14.64 7.04
C GLY A 83 -25.77 -14.41 8.50
N LEU A 84 -25.58 -13.19 9.05
CA LEU A 84 -25.98 -12.85 10.41
C LEU A 84 -27.35 -12.14 10.42
N MET A 85 -28.38 -12.89 10.08
CA MET A 85 -29.72 -12.38 9.83
C MET A 85 -30.57 -12.31 11.10
N PRO A 86 -31.39 -11.24 11.29
CA PRO A 86 -32.44 -11.20 12.28
C PRO A 86 -33.53 -12.24 12.01
N GLU A 87 -34.19 -12.68 13.06
CA GLU A 87 -35.23 -13.72 12.98
C GLU A 87 -36.36 -13.42 11.98
N PRO A 88 -36.92 -12.19 11.90
CA PRO A 88 -37.98 -11.88 10.93
C PRO A 88 -37.56 -12.09 9.49
N ALA A 89 -36.34 -11.64 9.12
CA ALA A 89 -35.80 -11.80 7.79
C ALA A 89 -35.54 -13.29 7.44
N LEU A 90 -34.99 -14.03 8.40
CA LEU A 90 -34.69 -15.45 8.21
C LEU A 90 -35.99 -16.27 8.02
N ARG A 91 -37.04 -16.03 8.83
CA ARG A 91 -38.35 -16.68 8.63
C ARG A 91 -38.97 -16.35 7.28
N TRP A 92 -38.86 -15.10 6.85
CA TRP A 92 -39.36 -14.72 5.53
C TRP A 92 -38.66 -15.51 4.42
N LEU A 93 -37.33 -15.60 4.49
CA LEU A 93 -36.51 -16.36 3.52
C LEU A 93 -36.83 -17.86 3.54
N GLU A 94 -37.19 -18.44 4.68
CA GLU A 94 -37.61 -19.84 4.75
C GLU A 94 -38.94 -20.12 4.08
N SER A 95 -39.86 -19.17 4.10
CA SER A 95 -41.22 -19.33 3.60
C SER A 95 -41.43 -18.92 2.13
N HIS A 96 -40.43 -18.24 1.54
CA HIS A 96 -40.52 -17.69 0.18
C HIS A 96 -39.41 -18.22 -0.75
N ASP A 97 -39.66 -18.25 -2.04
CA ASP A 97 -38.68 -18.67 -3.05
C ASP A 97 -37.72 -17.50 -3.37
N ALA A 98 -36.70 -17.35 -2.53
CA ALA A 98 -35.66 -16.34 -2.68
C ALA A 98 -34.27 -16.99 -2.58
N ALA A 99 -33.41 -16.65 -3.53
CA ALA A 99 -32.02 -17.10 -3.53
C ALA A 99 -31.16 -16.25 -2.60
N VAL A 100 -30.24 -16.87 -1.86
CA VAL A 100 -29.29 -16.19 -0.98
C VAL A 100 -27.87 -16.42 -1.44
N LEU A 101 -27.13 -15.36 -1.74
CA LEU A 101 -25.67 -15.40 -1.87
C LEU A 101 -25.08 -15.00 -0.53
N MET A 102 -24.47 -15.94 0.16
CA MET A 102 -23.92 -15.71 1.50
C MET A 102 -22.40 -15.60 1.45
N ASN A 103 -21.87 -14.42 1.76
CA ASN A 103 -20.43 -14.22 1.92
C ASN A 103 -19.92 -14.91 3.19
N THR A 104 -19.02 -15.90 3.01
CA THR A 104 -18.48 -16.72 4.09
C THR A 104 -17.03 -16.40 4.39
N THR A 105 -16.63 -16.70 5.64
CA THR A 105 -15.25 -16.56 6.12
C THR A 105 -14.89 -17.84 6.89
N ALA A 106 -13.70 -18.37 6.66
CA ALA A 106 -13.23 -19.56 7.37
C ALA A 106 -13.33 -19.39 8.90
N GLY A 107 -13.87 -20.42 9.56
CA GLY A 107 -13.99 -20.47 11.02
C GLY A 107 -15.13 -19.63 11.62
N ASP A 108 -15.98 -18.96 10.84
CA ASP A 108 -17.11 -18.18 11.39
C ASP A 108 -18.33 -19.06 11.66
N ARG A 109 -18.39 -19.63 12.86
CA ARG A 109 -19.49 -20.48 13.32
C ARG A 109 -20.82 -19.75 13.49
N ARG A 110 -20.85 -18.41 13.52
CA ARG A 110 -22.09 -17.63 13.69
C ARG A 110 -23.04 -17.78 12.52
N GLN A 111 -22.56 -18.19 11.36
CA GLN A 111 -23.36 -18.43 10.16
C GLN A 111 -24.10 -19.79 10.16
N ALA A 112 -23.68 -20.73 11.01
CA ALA A 112 -24.19 -22.11 11.01
C ALA A 112 -25.73 -22.19 11.13
N ARG A 113 -26.33 -21.31 11.94
CA ARG A 113 -27.79 -21.23 12.08
C ARG A 113 -28.49 -20.93 10.76
N THR A 114 -28.01 -19.92 10.03
CA THR A 114 -28.60 -19.50 8.75
C THR A 114 -28.37 -20.56 7.67
N LEU A 115 -27.15 -21.13 7.61
CA LEU A 115 -26.81 -22.21 6.68
C LEU A 115 -27.72 -23.43 6.87
N GLY A 116 -27.89 -23.89 8.12
CA GLY A 116 -28.73 -25.05 8.44
C GLY A 116 -30.22 -24.83 8.15
N ARG A 117 -30.72 -23.61 8.25
CA ARG A 117 -32.14 -23.30 8.02
C ARG A 117 -32.47 -23.09 6.54
N LEU A 118 -31.58 -22.48 5.77
CA LEU A 118 -31.83 -22.15 4.36
C LEU A 118 -31.38 -23.23 3.39
N GLY A 119 -30.41 -24.07 3.77
CA GLY A 119 -29.98 -25.24 2.98
C GLY A 119 -29.63 -24.88 1.53
N ASN A 120 -30.19 -25.62 0.59
CA ASN A 120 -29.91 -25.50 -0.85
C ASN A 120 -30.30 -24.16 -1.51
N ARG A 121 -30.94 -23.24 -0.78
CA ARG A 121 -31.20 -21.87 -1.25
C ARG A 121 -29.96 -20.98 -1.15
N VAL A 122 -28.93 -21.43 -0.42
CA VAL A 122 -27.70 -20.68 -0.20
C VAL A 122 -26.63 -21.07 -1.20
N THR A 123 -26.19 -20.10 -1.98
CA THR A 123 -24.92 -20.15 -2.72
C THR A 123 -23.83 -19.50 -1.86
N LEU A 124 -22.71 -20.19 -1.67
CA LEU A 124 -21.59 -19.61 -0.92
C LEU A 124 -20.83 -18.58 -1.77
N GLY A 125 -20.59 -17.42 -1.20
CA GLY A 125 -19.70 -16.39 -1.73
C GLY A 125 -18.39 -16.34 -0.95
N PHE A 126 -17.26 -16.24 -1.64
CA PHE A 126 -15.96 -16.08 -1.03
C PHE A 126 -15.18 -14.95 -1.67
N ASN A 127 -14.85 -13.91 -0.87
CA ASN A 127 -14.12 -12.72 -1.35
C ASN A 127 -12.63 -12.83 -1.06
N ILE A 128 -11.81 -12.82 -2.10
CA ILE A 128 -10.36 -12.94 -2.04
C ILE A 128 -9.73 -11.55 -1.95
N TYR A 129 -9.13 -11.22 -0.83
CA TYR A 129 -8.44 -9.95 -0.56
C TYR A 129 -6.95 -10.10 -0.21
N THR A 130 -6.48 -11.34 -0.13
CA THR A 130 -5.09 -11.72 0.14
C THR A 130 -4.69 -12.91 -0.73
N PRO A 131 -3.44 -13.04 -1.17
CA PRO A 131 -2.98 -14.22 -1.91
C PRO A 131 -2.92 -15.49 -1.04
N ALA A 132 -2.85 -15.34 0.28
CA ALA A 132 -2.84 -16.45 1.23
C ALA A 132 -4.29 -16.75 1.68
N PHE A 133 -5.00 -17.58 0.92
CA PHE A 133 -6.34 -18.06 1.25
C PHE A 133 -6.43 -19.56 1.00
N ASP A 134 -7.30 -20.23 1.76
CA ASP A 134 -7.66 -21.63 1.57
C ASP A 134 -9.18 -21.74 1.48
N PRO A 135 -9.74 -22.13 0.31
CA PRO A 135 -11.17 -22.26 0.12
C PRO A 135 -11.71 -23.67 0.43
N ALA A 136 -10.90 -24.63 0.87
CA ALA A 136 -11.31 -26.03 1.08
C ALA A 136 -12.51 -26.17 2.04
N PHE A 137 -12.57 -25.33 3.09
CA PHE A 137 -13.69 -25.33 4.05
C PHE A 137 -15.07 -25.08 3.40
N LEU A 138 -15.13 -24.49 2.20
CA LEU A 138 -16.38 -24.25 1.48
C LEU A 138 -17.06 -25.56 1.05
N LEU A 139 -16.26 -26.55 0.64
CA LEU A 139 -16.77 -27.88 0.28
C LEU A 139 -17.35 -28.60 1.51
N ASP A 140 -16.72 -28.43 2.67
CA ASP A 140 -17.22 -29.00 3.92
C ASP A 140 -18.55 -28.36 4.32
N LEU A 141 -18.67 -27.02 4.23
CA LEU A 141 -19.94 -26.32 4.50
C LEU A 141 -21.07 -26.76 3.56
N ILE A 142 -20.78 -26.93 2.26
CA ILE A 142 -21.79 -27.39 1.30
C ILE A 142 -22.30 -28.79 1.68
N ARG A 143 -21.39 -29.67 2.05
CA ARG A 143 -21.71 -31.05 2.44
C ARG A 143 -22.45 -31.11 3.77
N GLU A 144 -21.97 -30.35 4.76
CA GLU A 144 -22.54 -30.37 6.12
C GLU A 144 -23.96 -29.81 6.17
N HIS A 145 -24.25 -28.78 5.39
CA HIS A 145 -25.53 -28.06 5.45
C HIS A 145 -26.43 -28.30 4.21
N GLY A 146 -26.04 -29.16 3.26
CA GLY A 146 -26.82 -29.44 2.06
C GLY A 146 -27.08 -28.20 1.19
N LEU A 147 -26.04 -27.34 1.02
CA LEU A 147 -26.16 -26.08 0.30
C LEU A 147 -26.19 -26.30 -1.22
N ALA A 148 -26.54 -25.24 -1.97
CA ALA A 148 -26.42 -25.26 -3.42
C ALA A 148 -24.97 -25.61 -3.83
N PRO A 149 -24.78 -26.57 -4.77
CA PRO A 149 -23.47 -27.04 -5.18
C PRO A 149 -22.76 -26.01 -6.11
N ASN A 150 -22.67 -24.77 -5.67
CA ASN A 150 -22.04 -23.69 -6.41
C ASN A 150 -21.34 -22.74 -5.46
N ILE A 151 -20.12 -22.35 -5.80
CA ILE A 151 -19.34 -21.34 -5.06
C ILE A 151 -19.09 -20.15 -5.98
N ARG A 152 -19.42 -18.95 -5.51
CA ARG A 152 -19.11 -17.70 -6.22
C ARG A 152 -17.87 -17.04 -5.63
N PHE A 153 -16.80 -17.00 -6.41
CA PHE A 153 -15.58 -16.30 -6.07
C PHE A 153 -15.66 -14.82 -6.47
N GLY A 154 -15.32 -13.93 -5.55
CA GLY A 154 -15.16 -12.50 -5.79
C GLY A 154 -13.73 -12.05 -5.50
N LEU A 155 -13.22 -11.10 -6.28
CA LEU A 155 -12.01 -10.36 -5.91
C LEU A 155 -12.41 -9.12 -5.09
N ALA A 156 -11.77 -8.92 -3.96
CA ALA A 156 -11.90 -7.64 -3.26
C ALA A 156 -11.21 -6.55 -4.07
N HIS A 157 -11.99 -5.60 -4.57
CA HIS A 157 -11.52 -4.47 -5.37
C HIS A 157 -11.23 -3.25 -4.50
N PRO A 158 -10.30 -2.36 -4.93
CA PRO A 158 -10.05 -1.13 -4.21
C PRO A 158 -11.27 -0.21 -4.26
N ALA A 159 -11.70 0.30 -3.12
CA ALA A 159 -12.59 1.44 -3.08
C ALA A 159 -11.87 2.69 -3.60
N ALA A 160 -12.61 3.58 -4.26
CA ALA A 160 -12.03 4.77 -4.85
C ALA A 160 -11.37 5.72 -3.82
N ASP A 161 -11.78 5.67 -2.56
CA ASP A 161 -11.19 6.42 -1.44
C ASP A 161 -9.99 5.70 -0.77
N GLY A 162 -9.63 4.49 -1.23
CA GLY A 162 -8.55 3.70 -0.67
C GLY A 162 -8.83 3.13 0.73
N SER A 163 -10.08 3.12 1.17
CA SER A 163 -10.46 2.82 2.57
C SER A 163 -10.47 1.33 2.92
N ASN A 164 -10.31 0.42 1.96
CA ASN A 164 -10.40 -1.02 2.18
C ASN A 164 -9.13 -1.78 1.81
N ARG A 165 -8.98 -2.98 2.36
CA ARG A 165 -8.00 -3.95 1.86
C ARG A 165 -8.52 -4.63 0.60
N PHE A 166 -7.68 -4.77 -0.39
CA PHE A 166 -8.03 -5.39 -1.66
C PHE A 166 -6.91 -6.28 -2.19
N LEU A 167 -7.25 -7.18 -3.11
CA LEU A 167 -6.25 -8.01 -3.78
C LEU A 167 -5.52 -7.18 -4.83
N HIS A 168 -4.23 -6.95 -4.61
CA HIS A 168 -3.41 -6.23 -5.58
C HIS A 168 -3.16 -7.08 -6.83
N PRO A 169 -3.24 -6.52 -8.06
CA PRO A 169 -3.04 -7.28 -9.30
C PRO A 169 -1.73 -8.06 -9.40
N VAL A 170 -0.67 -7.63 -8.71
CA VAL A 170 0.61 -8.38 -8.65
C VAL A 170 0.45 -9.82 -8.14
N HIS A 171 -0.60 -10.11 -7.40
CA HIS A 171 -0.89 -11.43 -6.86
C HIS A 171 -1.84 -12.27 -7.72
N TYR A 172 -2.32 -11.74 -8.85
CA TYR A 172 -3.33 -12.41 -9.66
C TYR A 172 -2.92 -13.79 -10.13
N GLN A 173 -1.69 -13.98 -10.60
CA GLN A 173 -1.21 -15.29 -11.06
C GLN A 173 -1.16 -16.35 -9.95
N ILE A 174 -0.72 -15.95 -8.74
CA ILE A 174 -0.71 -16.85 -7.57
C ILE A 174 -2.13 -17.24 -7.20
N VAL A 175 -3.04 -16.27 -7.18
CA VAL A 175 -4.47 -16.51 -6.88
C VAL A 175 -5.12 -17.37 -7.97
N GLY A 176 -4.86 -17.09 -9.23
CA GLY A 176 -5.39 -17.88 -10.35
C GLY A 176 -4.93 -19.34 -10.32
N THR A 177 -3.66 -19.57 -10.00
CA THR A 177 -3.13 -20.94 -9.84
C THR A 177 -3.80 -21.70 -8.69
N ARG A 178 -4.04 -21.04 -7.55
CA ARG A 178 -4.76 -21.63 -6.41
C ARG A 178 -6.20 -21.93 -6.74
N LEU A 179 -6.89 -21.02 -7.42
CA LEU A 179 -8.27 -21.20 -7.85
C LEU A 179 -8.40 -22.33 -8.88
N ALA A 180 -7.45 -22.44 -9.80
CA ALA A 180 -7.45 -23.53 -10.78
C ALA A 180 -7.35 -24.91 -10.10
N ARG A 181 -6.45 -25.05 -9.12
CA ARG A 181 -6.35 -26.29 -8.33
C ARG A 181 -7.64 -26.58 -7.57
N PHE A 182 -8.16 -25.58 -6.85
CA PHE A 182 -9.39 -25.75 -6.08
C PHE A 182 -10.59 -26.08 -6.97
N HIS A 183 -10.66 -25.52 -8.18
CA HIS A 183 -11.72 -25.85 -9.14
C HIS A 183 -11.74 -27.33 -9.50
N GLU A 184 -10.57 -27.95 -9.69
CA GLU A 184 -10.48 -29.40 -9.95
C GLU A 184 -11.00 -30.20 -8.75
N GLU A 185 -10.65 -29.81 -7.52
CA GLU A 185 -11.15 -30.45 -6.29
C GLU A 185 -12.66 -30.25 -6.12
N ALA A 186 -13.18 -29.05 -6.36
CA ALA A 186 -14.60 -28.75 -6.30
C ALA A 186 -15.39 -29.51 -7.33
N ARG A 187 -14.92 -29.59 -8.58
CA ARG A 187 -15.55 -30.34 -9.66
C ARG A 187 -15.60 -31.85 -9.35
N ALA A 188 -14.54 -32.42 -8.78
CA ALA A 188 -14.53 -33.80 -8.32
C ALA A 188 -15.56 -34.07 -7.21
N ALA A 189 -15.89 -33.04 -6.40
CA ALA A 189 -16.94 -33.08 -5.39
C ALA A 189 -18.36 -32.74 -5.93
N GLY A 190 -18.53 -32.53 -7.24
CA GLY A 190 -19.79 -32.12 -7.85
C GLY A 190 -20.18 -30.66 -7.58
N VAL A 191 -19.24 -29.80 -7.27
CA VAL A 191 -19.46 -28.40 -6.95
C VAL A 191 -18.91 -27.50 -8.07
N GLU A 192 -19.74 -26.59 -8.56
CA GLU A 192 -19.36 -25.62 -9.58
C GLU A 192 -18.69 -24.38 -8.98
N SER A 193 -17.74 -23.79 -9.72
CA SER A 193 -17.11 -22.52 -9.39
C SER A 193 -17.56 -21.45 -10.38
N THR A 194 -18.08 -20.35 -9.86
CA THR A 194 -18.43 -19.16 -10.66
C THR A 194 -17.59 -17.97 -10.22
N PHE A 195 -17.35 -17.05 -11.14
CA PHE A 195 -16.44 -15.91 -10.92
C PHE A 195 -17.18 -14.59 -11.10
N ASP A 196 -16.97 -13.68 -10.17
CA ASP A 196 -17.52 -12.32 -10.24
C ASP A 196 -16.70 -11.41 -11.18
N CYS A 197 -17.01 -10.13 -11.22
CA CYS A 197 -16.25 -9.17 -12.05
C CYS A 197 -14.79 -9.05 -11.60
N GLY A 198 -13.92 -8.66 -12.53
CA GLY A 198 -12.51 -8.35 -12.26
C GLY A 198 -11.51 -9.47 -12.47
N PHE A 199 -11.96 -10.72 -12.58
CA PHE A 199 -11.09 -11.80 -13.03
C PHE A 199 -10.67 -11.60 -14.48
N VAL A 200 -9.42 -11.90 -14.80
CA VAL A 200 -8.85 -11.73 -16.14
C VAL A 200 -8.21 -13.04 -16.63
N PRO A 201 -8.23 -13.32 -17.95
CA PRO A 201 -7.69 -14.57 -18.47
C PRO A 201 -6.22 -14.83 -18.09
N CYS A 202 -5.40 -13.79 -18.11
CA CYS A 202 -3.96 -13.88 -17.84
C CYS A 202 -3.61 -14.14 -16.35
N MET A 203 -4.58 -14.23 -15.44
CA MET A 203 -4.31 -14.64 -14.06
C MET A 203 -4.29 -16.16 -13.89
N PHE A 204 -4.86 -16.91 -14.80
CA PHE A 204 -4.99 -18.35 -14.71
C PHE A 204 -3.91 -19.09 -15.49
N PRO A 205 -3.55 -20.33 -15.10
CA PRO A 205 -2.64 -21.14 -15.86
C PRO A 205 -3.22 -21.52 -17.23
N PRO A 206 -2.36 -21.83 -18.23
CA PRO A 206 -2.81 -22.31 -19.53
C PRO A 206 -3.76 -23.51 -19.42
N GLY A 207 -4.79 -23.56 -20.27
CA GLY A 207 -5.79 -24.63 -20.30
C GLY A 207 -6.90 -24.53 -19.25
N PHE A 208 -6.78 -23.70 -18.24
CA PHE A 208 -7.81 -23.58 -17.20
C PHE A 208 -9.14 -23.04 -17.74
N LEU A 209 -9.11 -22.06 -18.64
CA LEU A 209 -10.32 -21.49 -19.23
C LEU A 209 -11.06 -22.52 -20.10
N ASP A 210 -10.33 -23.40 -20.79
CA ASP A 210 -10.92 -24.49 -21.55
C ASP A 210 -11.59 -25.50 -20.62
N ALA A 211 -10.99 -25.78 -19.47
CA ALA A 211 -11.55 -26.69 -18.46
C ALA A 211 -12.81 -26.11 -17.77
N LEU A 212 -12.94 -24.80 -17.67
CA LEU A 212 -14.13 -24.11 -17.14
C LEU A 212 -15.34 -24.19 -18.11
N GLY A 213 -15.11 -24.42 -19.40
CA GLY A 213 -16.18 -24.46 -20.40
C GLY A 213 -16.97 -23.13 -20.48
N PRO A 214 -18.32 -23.16 -20.47
CA PRO A 214 -19.16 -21.97 -20.62
C PRO A 214 -18.92 -20.90 -19.55
N ALA A 215 -18.54 -21.29 -18.33
CA ALA A 215 -18.25 -20.32 -17.24
C ALA A 215 -17.02 -19.43 -17.52
N ALA A 216 -16.15 -19.83 -18.45
CA ALA A 216 -15.02 -19.03 -18.90
C ALA A 216 -15.43 -17.76 -19.67
N ALA A 217 -16.60 -17.74 -20.29
CA ALA A 217 -17.07 -16.61 -21.11
C ALA A 217 -17.19 -15.31 -20.32
N ASP A 218 -17.40 -15.40 -19.03
CA ASP A 218 -17.55 -14.25 -18.13
C ASP A 218 -16.20 -13.71 -17.62
N ILE A 219 -15.13 -14.49 -17.71
CA ILE A 219 -13.80 -14.07 -17.26
C ILE A 219 -13.22 -13.07 -18.26
N GLY A 220 -12.86 -11.89 -17.73
CA GLY A 220 -12.32 -10.79 -18.52
C GLY A 220 -13.36 -9.82 -19.08
N THR A 221 -14.61 -10.21 -19.21
CA THR A 221 -15.67 -9.41 -19.86
C THR A 221 -16.69 -8.83 -18.88
N ARG A 222 -16.81 -9.37 -17.68
CA ARG A 222 -17.86 -9.01 -16.70
C ARG A 222 -17.80 -7.58 -16.10
N CYS A 223 -16.82 -6.77 -16.38
CA CYS A 223 -16.85 -5.38 -15.91
C CYS A 223 -17.67 -4.49 -16.87
N SER A 224 -18.92 -4.81 -17.07
CA SER A 224 -19.92 -3.80 -17.49
C SER A 224 -20.50 -3.19 -16.21
N PRO A 225 -20.88 -1.89 -16.19
CA PRO A 225 -21.44 -1.28 -14.99
C PRO A 225 -22.63 -2.10 -14.46
N ILE A 226 -22.47 -2.73 -13.30
CA ILE A 226 -23.60 -3.25 -12.53
C ILE A 226 -24.05 -2.08 -11.68
N LEU A 227 -25.15 -1.46 -12.06
CA LEU A 227 -25.66 -0.30 -11.36
C LEU A 227 -26.06 -0.65 -9.94
N ASP A 228 -25.57 0.11 -8.95
CA ASP A 228 -26.00 0.01 -7.56
C ASP A 228 -26.87 1.22 -7.22
N ILE A 229 -28.16 0.98 -6.89
CA ILE A 229 -29.09 1.99 -6.40
C ILE A 229 -28.88 2.11 -4.89
N LEU A 230 -28.50 3.29 -4.42
CA LEU A 230 -28.19 3.56 -3.02
C LEU A 230 -29.46 3.89 -2.21
N PRO A 231 -29.42 3.84 -0.86
CA PRO A 231 -30.59 4.12 -0.02
C PRO A 231 -31.16 5.54 -0.19
N ASP A 232 -30.36 6.49 -0.64
CA ASP A 232 -30.73 7.88 -0.92
C ASP A 232 -31.30 8.10 -2.34
N GLY A 233 -31.54 7.03 -3.11
CA GLY A 233 -32.03 7.12 -4.48
C GLY A 233 -30.96 7.54 -5.51
N GLN A 234 -29.70 7.65 -5.13
CA GLN A 234 -28.62 7.85 -6.07
C GLN A 234 -28.20 6.51 -6.70
N VAL A 235 -27.78 6.54 -7.95
CA VAL A 235 -27.25 5.39 -8.67
C VAL A 235 -25.76 5.57 -8.89
N VAL A 236 -25.01 4.52 -8.70
CA VAL A 236 -23.58 4.47 -8.97
C VAL A 236 -23.23 3.36 -9.96
N SER A 237 -22.11 3.50 -10.67
CA SER A 237 -21.63 2.49 -11.61
C SER A 237 -21.32 1.16 -10.91
N CYS A 238 -20.71 1.26 -9.75
CA CYS A 238 -20.49 0.18 -8.78
C CYS A 238 -19.98 0.79 -7.47
N TYR A 239 -20.09 0.07 -6.35
CA TYR A 239 -19.64 0.55 -5.04
C TYR A 239 -18.17 1.00 -5.01
N PRO A 240 -17.20 0.28 -5.60
CA PRO A 240 -15.82 0.74 -5.64
C PRO A 240 -15.63 2.14 -6.25
N LEU A 241 -16.51 2.59 -7.12
CA LEU A 241 -16.46 3.89 -7.81
C LEU A 241 -17.47 4.89 -7.25
N ALA A 242 -18.21 4.59 -6.19
CA ALA A 242 -19.32 5.38 -5.67
C ALA A 242 -18.96 6.80 -5.23
N THR A 243 -17.68 7.07 -4.90
CA THR A 243 -17.21 8.41 -4.55
C THR A 243 -16.82 9.25 -5.76
N LEU A 244 -16.74 8.66 -6.96
CA LEU A 244 -16.30 9.35 -8.17
C LEU A 244 -17.45 9.86 -9.04
N ALA A 245 -18.56 9.14 -9.07
CA ALA A 245 -19.72 9.51 -9.87
C ALA A 245 -21.00 8.93 -9.27
N ARG A 246 -22.00 9.79 -9.16
CA ARG A 246 -23.37 9.45 -8.76
C ARG A 246 -24.33 10.14 -9.72
N GLU A 247 -25.45 9.50 -9.99
CA GLU A 247 -26.55 10.02 -10.81
C GLU A 247 -27.86 9.82 -10.04
N PRO A 248 -28.81 10.76 -10.08
CA PRO A 248 -30.12 10.53 -9.47
C PRO A 248 -30.89 9.46 -10.24
N LEU A 249 -31.71 8.69 -9.56
CA LEU A 249 -32.68 7.78 -10.19
C LEU A 249 -33.90 8.58 -10.64
N LEU A 250 -33.95 8.91 -11.91
CA LEU A 250 -35.09 9.66 -12.52
C LEU A 250 -36.23 8.72 -12.93
N GLU A 251 -37.44 9.24 -13.04
CA GLU A 251 -38.65 8.43 -13.28
C GLU A 251 -38.68 7.74 -14.65
N ASP A 252 -38.08 8.32 -15.69
CA ASP A 252 -37.99 7.77 -17.06
C ASP A 252 -36.62 7.14 -17.37
N GLU A 253 -35.75 6.99 -16.38
CA GLU A 253 -34.41 6.48 -16.57
C GLU A 253 -34.41 4.96 -16.83
N THR A 254 -33.46 4.51 -17.65
CA THR A 254 -33.21 3.10 -17.91
C THR A 254 -31.79 2.69 -17.58
N ALA A 255 -31.60 1.40 -17.30
CA ALA A 255 -30.26 0.87 -17.01
C ALA A 255 -29.30 1.02 -18.21
N ALA A 256 -29.82 1.01 -19.44
CA ALA A 256 -29.03 1.21 -20.65
C ALA A 256 -28.50 2.64 -20.74
N ALA A 257 -29.34 3.64 -20.47
CA ALA A 257 -28.97 5.04 -20.49
C ALA A 257 -27.93 5.38 -19.39
N LEU A 258 -28.17 4.92 -18.16
CA LEU A 258 -27.22 5.09 -17.06
C LEU A 258 -25.86 4.42 -17.34
N ARG A 259 -25.86 3.20 -17.86
CA ARG A 259 -24.62 2.51 -18.26
C ARG A 259 -23.85 3.27 -19.32
N SER A 260 -24.55 3.82 -20.31
CA SER A 260 -23.93 4.64 -21.37
C SER A 260 -23.23 5.87 -20.78
N ARG A 261 -23.91 6.61 -19.88
CA ARG A 261 -23.33 7.79 -19.22
C ARG A 261 -22.10 7.43 -18.38
N PHE A 262 -22.19 6.41 -17.53
CA PHE A 262 -21.04 5.96 -16.73
C PHE A 262 -19.91 5.42 -17.60
N SER A 263 -20.21 4.68 -18.68
CA SER A 263 -19.20 4.19 -19.62
C SER A 263 -18.50 5.35 -20.33
N GLY A 264 -19.22 6.37 -20.75
CA GLY A 264 -18.64 7.59 -21.34
C GLY A 264 -17.71 8.31 -20.34
N ARG A 265 -18.17 8.50 -19.10
CA ARG A 265 -17.40 9.16 -18.04
C ARG A 265 -16.09 8.43 -17.71
N PHE A 266 -16.08 7.11 -17.76
CA PHE A 266 -14.92 6.29 -17.40
C PHE A 266 -14.15 5.71 -18.60
N SER A 267 -14.51 6.07 -19.83
CA SER A 267 -13.93 5.49 -21.06
C SER A 267 -12.40 5.62 -21.15
N GLY A 268 -11.84 6.78 -20.74
CA GLY A 268 -10.41 7.02 -20.72
C GLY A 268 -9.64 6.04 -19.80
N TYR A 269 -10.22 5.70 -18.66
CA TYR A 269 -9.61 4.81 -17.69
C TYR A 269 -9.67 3.34 -18.10
N ARG A 270 -10.68 2.95 -18.90
CA ARG A 270 -10.78 1.57 -19.40
C ARG A 270 -9.63 1.18 -20.31
N ARG A 271 -8.97 2.17 -20.97
CA ARG A 271 -7.81 1.91 -21.83
C ARG A 271 -6.58 1.42 -21.06
N LEU A 272 -6.52 1.60 -19.75
CA LEU A 272 -5.35 1.27 -18.94
C LEU A 272 -5.21 -0.22 -18.62
N GLY A 273 -6.31 -0.89 -18.29
CA GLY A 273 -6.31 -2.24 -17.73
C GLY A 273 -5.57 -2.36 -16.40
N VAL A 274 -5.63 -3.52 -15.76
CA VAL A 274 -5.00 -3.77 -14.44
C VAL A 274 -3.49 -3.96 -14.52
N PHE A 275 -2.94 -4.31 -15.69
CA PHE A 275 -1.51 -4.46 -15.96
C PHE A 275 -1.03 -3.47 -17.02
N ARG A 276 0.28 -3.20 -17.06
CA ARG A 276 0.88 -2.35 -18.11
C ARG A 276 0.75 -3.01 -19.48
N GLU A 277 0.93 -4.29 -19.53
CA GLU A 277 0.85 -5.15 -20.72
C GLU A 277 -0.56 -5.14 -21.35
N CYS A 278 -1.57 -4.71 -20.61
CA CYS A 278 -2.92 -4.54 -21.16
C CYS A 278 -2.98 -3.52 -22.32
N ALA A 279 -2.03 -2.59 -22.44
CA ALA A 279 -2.00 -1.59 -23.48
C ALA A 279 -1.75 -2.19 -24.89
N ALA A 280 -1.02 -3.32 -24.96
CA ALA A 280 -0.67 -4.02 -26.21
C ALA A 280 -1.10 -5.50 -26.15
N CYS A 281 -2.21 -5.81 -25.47
CA CYS A 281 -2.66 -7.17 -25.24
C CYS A 281 -3.64 -7.62 -26.34
N GLU A 282 -3.29 -8.62 -27.13
CA GLU A 282 -4.13 -9.18 -28.22
C GLU A 282 -5.50 -9.69 -27.72
N VAL A 283 -5.55 -10.28 -26.52
CA VAL A 283 -6.81 -10.76 -25.93
C VAL A 283 -7.76 -9.60 -25.67
N ARG A 284 -7.21 -8.43 -25.35
CA ARG A 284 -7.97 -7.21 -25.12
C ARG A 284 -8.35 -6.52 -26.44
N GLU A 285 -7.44 -6.44 -27.39
CA GLU A 285 -7.71 -5.91 -28.73
C GLU A 285 -8.82 -6.69 -29.44
N SER A 286 -8.86 -8.01 -29.27
CA SER A 286 -9.94 -8.86 -29.77
C SER A 286 -11.27 -8.76 -29.00
N GLY A 287 -11.37 -7.90 -27.97
CA GLY A 287 -12.58 -7.72 -27.16
C GLY A 287 -12.88 -8.85 -26.18
N ARG A 288 -12.04 -9.89 -26.10
CA ARG A 288 -12.21 -11.03 -25.18
C ARG A 288 -11.82 -10.71 -23.74
N CYS A 289 -11.22 -9.55 -23.48
CA CYS A 289 -10.94 -9.04 -22.15
C CYS A 289 -11.07 -7.51 -22.13
N ASN A 290 -11.71 -6.95 -21.10
CA ASN A 290 -11.83 -5.51 -20.90
C ASN A 290 -10.73 -4.91 -20.01
N GLY A 291 -9.69 -5.69 -19.68
CA GLY A 291 -8.56 -5.25 -18.86
C GLY A 291 -8.80 -5.33 -17.34
N GLY A 292 -9.81 -6.09 -16.89
CA GLY A 292 -10.09 -6.33 -15.48
C GLY A 292 -10.91 -5.22 -14.80
N CYS A 293 -10.83 -5.17 -13.46
CA CYS A 293 -11.61 -4.21 -12.67
C CYS A 293 -11.18 -2.75 -12.95
N LEU A 294 -12.14 -1.90 -13.29
CA LEU A 294 -11.89 -0.49 -13.57
C LEU A 294 -11.33 0.26 -12.35
N ALA A 295 -11.85 0.01 -11.14
CA ALA A 295 -11.32 0.62 -9.93
C ALA A 295 -9.86 0.21 -9.67
N ALA A 296 -9.50 -1.05 -9.94
CA ALA A 296 -8.11 -1.51 -9.84
C ALA A 296 -7.22 -0.90 -10.95
N SER A 297 -7.76 -0.72 -12.17
CA SER A 297 -7.04 -0.03 -13.26
C SER A 297 -6.79 1.44 -12.92
N MET A 298 -7.76 2.12 -12.30
CA MET A 298 -7.63 3.51 -11.86
C MET A 298 -6.61 3.69 -10.74
N GLN A 299 -6.36 2.66 -9.91
CA GLN A 299 -5.30 2.69 -8.91
C GLN A 299 -3.90 2.83 -9.53
N ARG A 300 -3.72 2.45 -10.80
CA ARG A 300 -2.46 2.67 -11.53
C ARG A 300 -2.20 4.15 -11.81
N LEU A 301 -3.24 4.97 -11.87
CA LEU A 301 -3.16 6.43 -12.06
C LEU A 301 -3.24 7.18 -10.74
N ARG A 302 -3.80 6.56 -9.72
CA ARG A 302 -3.79 7.15 -8.39
C ARG A 302 -2.42 6.90 -7.76
N PRO A 303 -1.84 7.92 -7.10
CA PRO A 303 -0.88 7.63 -6.07
C PRO A 303 -1.51 6.56 -5.16
N ALA A 304 -0.73 5.57 -4.77
CA ALA A 304 -1.16 4.69 -3.71
C ALA A 304 -1.37 5.58 -2.47
N VAL A 305 -2.61 5.98 -2.26
CA VAL A 305 -3.04 6.34 -0.92
C VAL A 305 -2.93 5.02 -0.18
N ALA A 306 -1.82 4.83 0.52
CA ALA A 306 -1.71 3.78 1.49
C ALA A 306 -2.96 3.90 2.33
N ALA A 307 -3.70 2.81 2.47
CA ALA A 307 -4.82 2.76 3.38
C ALA A 307 -4.28 3.20 4.74
N VAL A 308 -4.53 4.45 5.08
CA VAL A 308 -4.28 4.96 6.41
C VAL A 308 -5.29 4.22 7.27
N SER A 309 -4.86 3.09 7.84
CA SER A 309 -5.47 2.63 9.06
C SER A 309 -5.41 3.85 9.98
N LYS A 310 -6.57 4.45 10.26
CA LYS A 310 -6.73 5.28 11.44
C LYS A 310 -6.61 4.32 12.64
N VAL A 311 -5.38 3.95 12.92
CA VAL A 311 -4.99 3.60 14.28
C VAL A 311 -5.11 4.92 15.02
N GLU A 312 -5.96 4.97 16.04
CA GLU A 312 -5.90 6.04 17.03
C GLU A 312 -4.43 6.26 17.39
N PRO A 313 -4.00 7.53 17.55
CA PRO A 313 -2.60 7.79 17.81
C PRO A 313 -2.23 7.18 19.15
N ALA A 314 -1.69 5.95 19.11
CA ALA A 314 -0.80 5.50 20.15
C ALA A 314 0.26 6.61 20.30
N ALA A 315 0.69 6.86 21.53
CA ALA A 315 1.68 7.88 21.85
C ALA A 315 2.76 7.95 20.76
N PRO A 316 3.15 9.14 20.27
CA PRO A 316 3.92 9.29 19.05
C PRO A 316 5.16 8.40 19.10
N ALA A 317 5.16 7.35 18.28
CA ALA A 317 6.28 6.42 18.24
C ALA A 317 7.53 7.20 17.84
N ARG A 318 8.60 7.07 18.60
CA ARG A 318 9.91 7.66 18.28
C ARG A 318 10.42 7.05 16.97
N ARG A 319 10.23 7.74 15.86
CA ARG A 319 10.53 7.20 14.52
C ARG A 319 11.68 7.92 13.81
N TRP A 320 12.16 9.07 14.32
CA TRP A 320 13.14 9.89 13.63
C TRP A 320 14.56 9.60 14.08
N VAL A 321 15.41 9.26 13.13
CA VAL A 321 16.85 9.06 13.28
C VAL A 321 17.55 10.26 12.68
N VAL A 322 18.26 11.03 13.51
CA VAL A 322 18.77 12.35 13.13
C VAL A 322 20.29 12.44 13.28
N PRO A 323 20.98 13.22 12.44
CA PRO A 323 22.42 13.35 12.51
C PRO A 323 22.85 14.19 13.73
N TYR A 324 23.94 13.79 14.37
CA TYR A 324 24.68 14.70 15.20
C TYR A 324 25.26 15.84 14.35
N VAL A 325 25.19 17.05 14.88
CA VAL A 325 25.85 18.26 14.37
C VAL A 325 26.57 18.95 15.50
N ASP A 326 27.75 19.56 15.24
CA ASP A 326 28.62 20.13 16.26
C ASP A 326 28.08 21.47 16.75
N GLN A 327 27.00 21.41 17.51
CA GLN A 327 26.30 22.57 18.07
C GLN A 327 26.45 22.61 19.60
N PRO A 328 26.35 23.80 20.21
CA PRO A 328 26.42 23.97 21.66
C PRO A 328 25.36 23.13 22.42
N PRO A 329 25.61 22.76 23.68
CA PRO A 329 24.65 21.99 24.48
C PRO A 329 23.24 22.58 24.52
N ALA A 330 23.12 23.92 24.59
CA ALA A 330 21.82 24.59 24.57
C ALA A 330 20.98 24.35 23.29
N PHE A 331 21.63 24.05 22.17
CA PHE A 331 20.92 23.64 20.95
C PHE A 331 20.27 22.26 21.15
N TRP A 332 21.03 21.29 21.69
CA TRP A 332 20.55 19.92 21.91
C TRP A 332 19.47 19.86 22.98
N GLU A 333 19.61 20.66 24.07
CA GLU A 333 18.59 20.77 25.11
C GLU A 333 17.26 21.31 24.55
N ARG A 334 17.31 22.33 23.70
CA ARG A 334 16.12 22.87 23.02
C ARG A 334 15.53 21.84 22.05
N LEU A 335 16.36 21.17 21.26
CA LEU A 335 15.92 20.13 20.30
C LEU A 335 15.24 18.97 21.03
N GLU A 336 15.82 18.55 22.15
CA GLU A 336 15.27 17.49 23.00
C GLU A 336 13.92 17.88 23.60
N HIS A 337 13.80 19.10 24.09
CA HIS A 337 12.55 19.64 24.62
C HIS A 337 11.46 19.70 23.53
N GLU A 338 11.80 20.20 22.35
CA GLU A 338 10.86 20.43 21.24
C GLU A 338 10.47 19.12 20.52
N PHE A 339 11.44 18.25 20.22
CA PHE A 339 11.24 17.08 19.36
C PHE A 339 11.62 15.74 20.00
N GLY A 340 12.10 15.70 21.24
CA GLY A 340 12.66 14.48 21.85
C GLY A 340 11.70 13.30 21.87
N ARG A 341 10.39 13.56 21.98
CA ARG A 341 9.34 12.52 21.91
C ARG A 341 9.22 11.85 20.52
N HIS A 342 9.71 12.51 19.46
CA HIS A 342 9.69 12.02 18.08
C HIS A 342 11.02 11.42 17.65
N ILE A 343 12.13 11.80 18.32
CA ILE A 343 13.47 11.34 17.99
C ILE A 343 13.69 9.95 18.60
N ARG A 344 14.00 8.99 17.74
CA ARG A 344 14.38 7.65 18.13
C ARG A 344 15.82 7.61 18.62
N GLU A 345 16.74 8.17 17.82
CA GLU A 345 18.17 8.18 18.11
C GLU A 345 18.89 9.29 17.35
N VAL A 346 19.99 9.77 17.92
CA VAL A 346 20.95 10.67 17.27
C VAL A 346 22.17 9.84 16.87
N TYR A 347 22.55 9.88 15.60
CA TYR A 347 23.68 9.12 15.12
C TYR A 347 24.92 9.98 14.86
N PHE A 348 26.10 9.43 15.17
CA PHE A 348 27.40 10.07 15.00
C PHE A 348 28.44 9.05 14.50
N PRO A 349 29.58 9.51 13.89
CA PRO A 349 30.67 8.63 13.47
C PRO A 349 31.31 7.93 14.66
N LEU A 350 31.82 6.70 14.44
CA LEU A 350 32.66 6.03 15.44
C LEU A 350 33.89 6.91 15.73
N PRO A 351 34.11 7.35 16.98
CA PRO A 351 35.28 8.15 17.34
C PRO A 351 36.59 7.35 17.18
N GLY A 352 37.64 8.01 16.72
CA GLY A 352 38.97 7.43 16.52
C GLY A 352 39.22 6.96 15.08
N ASP A 353 40.45 6.56 14.81
CA ASP A 353 40.93 6.25 13.45
C ASP A 353 40.83 4.77 13.10
N VAL A 354 40.02 3.99 13.80
CA VAL A 354 39.96 2.53 13.62
C VAL A 354 39.34 2.17 12.26
N VAL A 355 38.28 2.86 11.88
CA VAL A 355 37.62 2.71 10.57
C VAL A 355 36.96 4.03 10.17
N GLY A 356 36.87 4.30 8.89
CA GLY A 356 36.14 5.46 8.35
C GLY A 356 34.65 5.38 8.66
N SER A 357 34.00 6.55 8.70
CA SER A 357 32.57 6.67 8.99
C SER A 357 31.67 6.70 7.76
N GLY A 358 32.21 6.59 6.55
CA GLY A 358 31.50 6.84 5.29
C GLY A 358 31.16 8.31 5.07
N ARG A 359 31.84 9.23 5.78
CA ARG A 359 31.62 10.67 5.73
C ARG A 359 32.93 11.42 5.89
N PRO A 360 33.03 12.66 5.38
CA PRO A 360 34.13 13.53 5.72
C PRO A 360 34.23 13.69 7.25
N PRO A 361 35.42 13.88 7.79
CA PRO A 361 35.59 14.26 9.19
C PRO A 361 34.70 15.48 9.50
N GLN A 362 33.95 15.38 10.58
CA GLN A 362 33.06 16.47 11.03
C GLN A 362 33.67 17.09 12.27
N PRO A 363 33.51 18.41 12.48
CA PRO A 363 33.80 19.01 13.78
C PRO A 363 33.08 18.24 14.89
N ALA A 364 33.78 17.92 15.95
CA ALA A 364 33.26 17.12 17.06
C ALA A 364 33.64 17.70 18.43
N ALA A 365 33.95 19.02 18.49
CA ALA A 365 34.35 19.70 19.70
C ALA A 365 33.28 19.60 20.82
N GLN A 366 32.00 19.56 20.44
CA GLN A 366 30.88 19.48 21.38
C GLN A 366 30.37 18.03 21.57
N LEU A 367 30.92 17.03 20.85
CA LEU A 367 30.40 15.66 20.88
C LEU A 367 30.43 15.05 22.29
N GLU A 368 31.54 15.21 23.01
CA GLU A 368 31.66 14.72 24.39
C GLU A 368 30.65 15.37 25.35
N SER A 369 30.39 16.66 25.18
CA SER A 369 29.38 17.37 25.95
C SER A 369 27.98 16.87 25.63
N PHE A 370 27.66 16.63 24.35
CA PHE A 370 26.41 15.99 23.91
C PHE A 370 26.24 14.60 24.50
N LEU A 371 27.27 13.76 24.39
CA LEU A 371 27.23 12.37 24.89
C LEU A 371 27.03 12.29 26.41
N LYS A 372 27.49 13.30 27.17
CA LYS A 372 27.32 13.34 28.63
C LYS A 372 25.95 13.90 29.06
N ARG A 373 25.40 14.85 28.34
CA ARG A 373 24.23 15.64 28.78
C ARG A 373 22.91 15.25 28.17
N SER A 374 22.90 14.84 26.90
CA SER A 374 21.64 14.53 26.20
C SER A 374 21.00 13.23 26.74
N ARG A 375 19.68 13.22 26.82
CA ARG A 375 18.87 12.02 27.15
C ARG A 375 18.42 11.24 25.91
N LEU A 376 18.72 11.78 24.70
CA LEU A 376 18.39 11.09 23.46
C LEU A 376 19.21 9.80 23.31
N ALA A 377 18.61 8.76 22.76
CA ALA A 377 19.31 7.54 22.43
C ALA A 377 20.41 7.81 21.38
N ARG A 378 21.51 7.07 21.44
CA ARG A 378 22.74 7.31 20.68
C ARG A 378 23.03 6.13 19.76
N ALA A 379 23.21 6.41 18.48
CA ALA A 379 23.61 5.43 17.47
C ALA A 379 25.00 5.75 16.92
N VAL A 380 25.86 4.76 16.81
CA VAL A 380 27.18 4.96 16.23
C VAL A 380 27.23 4.42 14.80
N LEU A 381 27.93 5.14 13.90
CA LEU A 381 28.18 4.69 12.53
C LEU A 381 29.52 3.95 12.46
N VAL A 382 29.47 2.66 12.15
CA VAL A 382 30.60 1.81 11.79
C VAL A 382 30.49 1.57 10.29
N ASN A 383 30.85 2.55 9.48
CA ASN A 383 30.35 2.71 8.12
C ASN A 383 31.46 2.85 7.05
N PRO A 384 32.60 2.13 7.17
CA PRO A 384 33.61 2.15 6.11
C PRO A 384 33.07 1.45 4.87
N ILE A 385 33.32 2.03 3.70
CA ILE A 385 32.97 1.37 2.44
C ILE A 385 34.00 0.32 2.06
N THR A 386 35.25 0.57 2.42
CA THR A 386 36.38 -0.36 2.31
C THR A 386 37.06 -0.51 3.64
N LEU A 387 37.56 -1.69 3.94
CA LEU A 387 38.33 -1.94 5.15
C LEU A 387 39.82 -1.93 4.81
N PRO A 388 40.67 -1.31 5.65
CA PRO A 388 42.12 -1.25 5.41
C PRO A 388 42.79 -2.60 5.64
N ARG A 389 42.14 -3.53 6.33
CA ARG A 389 42.61 -4.88 6.66
C ARG A 389 41.42 -5.85 6.67
N PRO A 390 41.67 -7.20 6.65
CA PRO A 390 40.60 -8.20 6.78
C PRO A 390 39.74 -7.99 8.02
N VAL A 391 38.46 -8.40 7.93
CA VAL A 391 37.48 -8.21 9.04
C VAL A 391 37.96 -8.85 10.34
N GLU A 392 38.56 -10.02 10.25
CA GLU A 392 39.05 -10.78 11.38
C GLU A 392 40.14 -10.05 12.21
N GLU A 393 40.94 -9.23 11.51
CA GLU A 393 41.98 -8.43 12.16
C GLU A 393 41.44 -7.13 12.78
N ILE A 394 40.43 -6.53 12.17
CA ILE A 394 39.92 -5.20 12.57
C ILE A 394 38.73 -5.27 13.53
N ALA A 395 37.93 -6.35 13.45
CA ALA A 395 36.72 -6.49 14.25
C ALA A 395 36.97 -6.44 15.77
N PRO A 396 38.03 -7.03 16.32
CA PRO A 396 38.30 -6.95 17.76
C PRO A 396 38.45 -5.50 18.26
N ALA A 397 39.19 -4.66 17.54
CA ALA A 397 39.36 -3.24 17.91
C ALA A 397 38.05 -2.46 17.85
N ILE A 398 37.21 -2.74 16.84
CA ILE A 398 35.89 -2.10 16.69
C ILE A 398 34.96 -2.56 17.82
N ILE A 399 34.93 -3.83 18.13
CA ILE A 399 34.11 -4.42 19.22
C ILE A 399 34.49 -3.82 20.58
N GLU A 400 35.79 -3.67 20.88
CA GLU A 400 36.23 -3.02 22.10
C GLU A 400 35.87 -1.53 22.16
N ALA A 401 35.95 -0.82 21.03
CA ALA A 401 35.47 0.57 20.94
C ALA A 401 33.97 0.66 21.19
N LEU A 402 33.17 -0.26 20.62
CA LEU A 402 31.73 -0.33 20.87
C LEU A 402 31.41 -0.65 22.33
N LYS A 403 32.06 -1.60 22.95
CA LYS A 403 31.88 -1.90 24.39
C LYS A 403 32.12 -0.68 25.27
N ARG A 404 33.20 0.07 25.02
CA ARG A 404 33.48 1.31 25.74
C ARG A 404 32.39 2.35 25.54
N LEU A 405 31.95 2.57 24.30
CA LEU A 405 30.88 3.54 23.99
C LEU A 405 29.55 3.14 24.62
N ILE A 406 29.22 1.86 24.66
CA ILE A 406 28.04 1.33 25.34
C ILE A 406 28.13 1.61 26.84
N GLY A 407 29.22 1.19 27.48
CA GLY A 407 29.39 1.29 28.94
C GLY A 407 29.55 2.73 29.43
N GLU A 408 30.37 3.55 28.75
CA GLU A 408 30.74 4.89 29.23
C GLU A 408 29.85 6.00 28.67
N ARG A 409 29.25 5.82 27.48
CA ARG A 409 28.52 6.87 26.76
C ARG A 409 27.08 6.50 26.43
N GLY A 410 26.59 5.32 26.84
CA GLY A 410 25.24 4.86 26.66
C GLY A 410 24.83 4.75 25.19
N VAL A 411 25.74 4.32 24.31
CA VAL A 411 25.40 3.98 22.92
C VAL A 411 24.43 2.80 22.93
N SER A 412 23.33 2.92 22.21
CA SER A 412 22.23 1.97 22.23
C SER A 412 22.00 1.24 20.90
N SER A 413 22.72 1.60 19.84
CA SER A 413 22.63 0.93 18.52
C SER A 413 23.86 1.26 17.66
N ALA A 414 24.09 0.44 16.61
CA ALA A 414 25.12 0.72 15.61
C ALA A 414 24.57 0.54 14.19
N THR A 415 25.06 1.37 13.25
CA THR A 415 24.81 1.20 11.82
C THR A 415 26.10 0.70 11.16
N VAL A 416 26.04 -0.42 10.43
CA VAL A 416 27.22 -1.10 9.89
C VAL A 416 27.10 -1.25 8.38
N SER A 417 28.19 -1.00 7.63
CA SER A 417 28.22 -1.06 6.15
C SER A 417 28.76 -2.37 5.59
N ASN A 418 29.39 -3.21 6.41
CA ASN A 418 29.98 -4.48 6.00
C ASN A 418 29.26 -5.62 6.71
N LEU A 419 28.73 -6.59 5.94
CA LEU A 419 27.90 -7.67 6.49
C LEU A 419 28.71 -8.63 7.39
N LEU A 420 29.95 -8.98 6.99
CA LEU A 420 30.78 -9.86 7.80
C LEU A 420 31.15 -9.20 9.13
N LEU A 421 31.49 -7.90 9.10
CA LEU A 421 31.74 -7.13 10.31
C LEU A 421 30.49 -7.05 11.20
N ALA A 422 29.30 -6.87 10.60
CA ALA A 422 28.04 -6.88 11.35
C ALA A 422 27.80 -8.25 12.03
N ALA A 423 28.12 -9.37 11.36
CA ALA A 423 28.04 -10.71 11.94
C ALA A 423 28.98 -10.86 13.14
N ARG A 424 30.26 -10.41 13.04
CA ARG A 424 31.20 -10.45 14.15
C ARG A 424 30.78 -9.57 15.33
N ILE A 425 30.22 -8.41 15.05
CA ILE A 425 29.67 -7.54 16.11
C ILE A 425 28.46 -8.22 16.77
N ARG A 426 27.56 -8.85 16.00
CA ARG A 426 26.40 -9.58 16.52
C ARG A 426 26.82 -10.74 17.43
N GLU A 427 27.83 -11.52 17.04
CA GLU A 427 28.38 -12.60 17.85
C GLU A 427 28.93 -12.10 19.20
N ALA A 428 29.67 -10.99 19.19
CA ALA A 428 30.30 -10.43 20.38
C ALA A 428 29.36 -9.57 21.26
N LEU A 429 28.35 -8.96 20.67
CA LEU A 429 27.41 -8.02 21.31
C LEU A 429 25.96 -8.37 20.90
N PRO A 430 25.43 -9.53 21.31
CA PRO A 430 24.14 -10.02 20.83
C PRO A 430 22.93 -9.11 21.16
N ALA A 431 23.04 -8.32 22.23
CA ALA A 431 21.99 -7.39 22.67
C ALA A 431 22.04 -6.03 21.97
N LEU A 432 23.13 -5.71 21.21
CA LEU A 432 23.25 -4.41 20.52
C LEU A 432 22.39 -4.41 19.24
N PRO A 433 21.38 -3.55 19.12
CA PRO A 433 20.64 -3.39 17.88
C PRO A 433 21.54 -2.93 16.73
N LEU A 434 21.53 -3.66 15.60
CA LEU A 434 22.31 -3.36 14.43
C LEU A 434 21.42 -2.93 13.25
N ALA A 435 21.84 -1.87 12.58
CA ALA A 435 21.21 -1.42 11.32
C ALA A 435 22.16 -1.67 10.14
N ALA A 436 21.69 -2.37 9.11
CA ALA A 436 22.37 -2.47 7.83
C ALA A 436 22.36 -1.08 7.16
N SER A 437 23.54 -0.58 6.83
CA SER A 437 23.72 0.72 6.21
C SER A 437 23.20 0.78 4.78
N ILE A 438 22.81 1.95 4.31
CA ILE A 438 22.58 2.24 2.88
C ILE A 438 23.77 1.85 1.99
N LEU A 439 24.99 1.79 2.57
CA LEU A 439 26.22 1.42 1.86
C LEU A 439 26.33 -0.08 1.59
N MET A 440 25.50 -0.94 2.22
CA MET A 440 25.38 -2.35 1.85
C MET A 440 24.65 -2.57 0.50
N ASP A 441 24.05 -1.53 -0.05
CA ASP A 441 23.39 -1.49 -1.35
C ASP A 441 22.29 -2.57 -1.53
N ILE A 442 21.47 -2.74 -0.51
CA ILE A 442 20.37 -3.72 -0.52
C ILE A 442 19.24 -3.21 -1.39
N THR A 443 18.98 -3.93 -2.50
CA THR A 443 17.96 -3.58 -3.50
C THR A 443 16.89 -4.66 -3.69
N ARG A 444 17.16 -5.90 -3.26
CA ARG A 444 16.33 -7.08 -3.57
C ARG A 444 16.01 -7.91 -2.33
N PRO A 445 14.88 -8.63 -2.32
CA PRO A 445 14.46 -9.48 -1.20
C PRO A 445 15.49 -10.53 -0.77
N ASN A 446 16.17 -11.19 -1.71
CA ASN A 446 17.20 -12.19 -1.38
C ASN A 446 18.41 -11.61 -0.65
N GLN A 447 18.79 -10.36 -0.92
CA GLN A 447 19.84 -9.67 -0.16
C GLN A 447 19.35 -9.37 1.28
N ALA A 448 18.08 -9.01 1.45
CA ALA A 448 17.50 -8.77 2.77
C ALA A 448 17.47 -10.03 3.64
N LEU A 449 17.26 -11.21 3.05
CA LEU A 449 17.33 -12.50 3.77
C LEU A 449 18.73 -12.78 4.35
N MET A 450 19.80 -12.29 3.73
CA MET A 450 21.16 -12.43 4.26
C MET A 450 21.39 -11.64 5.56
N LEU A 451 20.49 -10.71 5.90
CA LEU A 451 20.56 -9.91 7.12
C LEU A 451 19.87 -10.58 8.31
N GLU A 452 19.09 -11.65 8.08
CA GLU A 452 18.34 -12.33 9.15
C GLU A 452 19.27 -12.85 10.26
N GLY A 453 18.91 -12.57 11.50
CA GLY A 453 19.72 -12.90 12.67
C GLY A 453 20.96 -12.02 12.88
N ILE A 454 21.32 -11.17 11.91
CA ILE A 454 22.48 -10.26 11.99
C ILE A 454 22.02 -8.83 12.25
N CYS A 455 21.12 -8.29 11.44
CA CYS A 455 20.66 -6.90 11.54
C CYS A 455 19.17 -6.80 11.91
N ASP A 456 18.83 -5.87 12.80
CA ASP A 456 17.46 -5.61 13.26
C ASP A 456 16.75 -4.56 12.39
N THR A 457 17.52 -3.77 11.66
CA THR A 457 17.02 -2.67 10.81
C THR A 457 17.74 -2.70 9.46
N LEU A 458 17.02 -2.44 8.40
CA LEU A 458 17.52 -2.32 7.04
C LEU A 458 17.35 -0.88 6.53
N VAL A 459 18.43 -0.27 6.05
CA VAL A 459 18.39 0.96 5.25
C VAL A 459 18.57 0.58 3.78
N PRO A 460 17.53 0.67 2.92
CA PRO A 460 17.64 0.29 1.53
C PRO A 460 18.63 1.14 0.73
N ALA A 461 19.08 0.63 -0.41
CA ALA A 461 19.92 1.37 -1.34
C ALA A 461 19.24 2.67 -1.82
N SER A 462 20.04 3.71 -2.10
CA SER A 462 19.52 4.98 -2.62
C SER A 462 18.78 4.81 -3.96
N SER A 463 19.18 3.84 -4.77
CA SER A 463 18.55 3.53 -6.06
C SER A 463 17.08 3.13 -5.95
N ILE A 464 16.68 2.50 -4.84
CA ILE A 464 15.29 2.03 -4.64
C ILE A 464 14.56 2.78 -3.52
N MET A 465 15.19 3.70 -2.82
CA MET A 465 14.59 4.39 -1.66
C MET A 465 13.33 5.22 -2.01
N ARG A 466 13.12 5.47 -3.30
CA ARG A 466 11.90 6.05 -3.87
C ARG A 466 11.30 5.14 -4.95
N ASP A 467 11.39 3.82 -4.76
CA ASP A 467 10.76 2.81 -5.61
C ASP A 467 9.80 1.98 -4.74
N LEU A 468 8.54 2.37 -4.75
CA LEU A 468 7.54 1.77 -3.85
C LEU A 468 7.35 0.27 -4.06
N PRO A 469 7.29 -0.27 -5.30
CA PRO A 469 7.24 -1.72 -5.52
C PRO A 469 8.46 -2.47 -4.94
N ALA A 470 9.68 -1.95 -5.14
CA ALA A 470 10.89 -2.56 -4.58
C ALA A 470 10.90 -2.50 -3.05
N LEU A 471 10.48 -1.39 -2.45
CA LEU A 471 10.37 -1.25 -0.99
C LEU A 471 9.31 -2.19 -0.40
N GLN A 472 8.18 -2.37 -1.08
CA GLN A 472 7.14 -3.33 -0.67
C GLN A 472 7.65 -4.77 -0.72
N ALA A 473 8.43 -5.12 -1.76
CA ALA A 473 9.06 -6.44 -1.86
C ALA A 473 10.08 -6.67 -0.73
N LEU A 474 10.90 -5.67 -0.40
CA LEU A 474 11.80 -5.73 0.75
C LEU A 474 11.02 -5.86 2.07
N ARG A 475 9.94 -5.09 2.25
CA ARG A 475 9.10 -5.17 3.45
C ARG A 475 8.49 -6.56 3.65
N ALA A 476 8.08 -7.20 2.56
CA ALA A 476 7.53 -8.56 2.62
C ALA A 476 8.58 -9.62 3.00
N ALA A 477 9.85 -9.42 2.63
CA ALA A 477 10.93 -10.36 2.88
C ALA A 477 11.65 -10.14 4.23
N PHE A 478 11.78 -8.89 4.67
CA PHE A 478 12.56 -8.55 5.87
C PHE A 478 11.65 -8.39 7.09
N LYS A 479 11.86 -9.22 8.10
CA LYS A 479 11.06 -9.21 9.36
C LYS A 479 11.43 -8.06 10.31
N GLY A 480 12.64 -7.51 10.20
CA GLY A 480 13.10 -6.37 10.99
C GLY A 480 12.48 -5.03 10.53
N ARG A 481 13.01 -3.92 11.01
CA ARG A 481 12.54 -2.57 10.65
C ARG A 481 13.14 -2.10 9.33
N ILE A 482 12.37 -1.35 8.55
CA ILE A 482 12.85 -0.61 7.39
C ILE A 482 12.97 0.87 7.74
N ARG A 483 14.17 1.43 7.50
CA ARG A 483 14.50 2.82 7.76
C ARG A 483 14.80 3.54 6.46
N LEU A 484 13.97 4.52 6.08
CA LEU A 484 14.16 5.31 4.86
C LEU A 484 14.86 6.63 5.14
N ILE A 485 15.85 6.99 4.29
CA ILE A 485 16.47 8.31 4.31
C ILE A 485 15.63 9.24 3.44
N VAL A 486 15.09 10.30 4.03
CA VAL A 486 14.11 11.16 3.35
C VAL A 486 14.70 12.30 2.53
N ASN A 487 15.97 12.65 2.77
CA ASN A 487 16.69 13.73 2.07
C ASN A 487 17.94 13.24 1.32
N GLU A 488 17.89 12.00 0.77
CA GLU A 488 18.99 11.43 -0.01
C GLU A 488 19.03 12.04 -1.42
N ALA A 489 20.07 12.81 -1.70
CA ALA A 489 20.22 13.56 -2.94
C ALA A 489 21.13 12.90 -3.99
N CYS A 490 21.76 11.76 -3.66
CA CYS A 490 22.60 11.04 -4.62
C CYS A 490 21.80 10.55 -5.84
N LEU A 491 22.41 10.62 -7.01
CA LEU A 491 21.83 10.08 -8.22
C LEU A 491 21.68 8.55 -8.12
N PRO A 492 20.52 8.00 -8.49
CA PRO A 492 20.33 6.56 -8.53
C PRO A 492 21.32 5.89 -9.48
N GLY A 493 21.99 4.83 -9.02
CA GLY A 493 22.94 4.09 -9.84
C GLY A 493 24.21 4.89 -10.23
N CYS A 494 24.58 5.90 -9.46
CA CYS A 494 25.80 6.66 -9.69
C CYS A 494 27.05 5.75 -9.72
N PRO A 495 27.79 5.65 -10.82
CA PRO A 495 28.95 4.75 -10.93
C PRO A 495 30.14 5.20 -10.06
N TYR A 496 30.18 6.48 -9.71
CA TYR A 496 31.23 7.07 -8.87
C TYR A 496 30.95 6.90 -7.36
N ARG A 497 29.80 6.34 -6.98
CA ARG A 497 29.34 6.29 -5.58
C ARG A 497 30.34 5.62 -4.63
N VAL A 498 30.84 4.44 -4.99
CA VAL A 498 31.78 3.67 -4.15
C VAL A 498 33.08 4.44 -3.96
N GLN A 499 33.66 4.95 -5.06
CA GLN A 499 34.89 5.73 -5.01
C GLN A 499 34.71 7.01 -4.20
N HIS A 500 33.62 7.75 -4.41
CA HIS A 500 33.31 8.98 -3.69
C HIS A 500 33.19 8.75 -2.17
N PHE A 501 32.50 7.69 -1.74
CA PHE A 501 32.41 7.36 -0.31
C PHE A 501 33.75 6.89 0.27
N HIS A 502 34.56 6.19 -0.51
CA HIS A 502 35.91 5.81 -0.12
C HIS A 502 36.79 7.03 0.12
N GLU A 503 36.80 7.97 -0.82
CA GLU A 503 37.56 9.23 -0.73
C GLU A 503 37.10 10.07 0.46
N MET A 504 35.79 10.17 0.68
CA MET A 504 35.24 10.86 1.87
C MET A 504 35.70 10.19 3.18
N CYS A 505 35.76 8.85 3.24
CA CYS A 505 36.25 8.14 4.41
C CYS A 505 37.74 8.36 4.67
N ALA A 506 38.54 8.45 3.61
CA ALA A 506 39.97 8.65 3.66
C ALA A 506 40.37 10.09 3.97
N GLY A 507 39.40 11.01 4.08
CA GLY A 507 39.66 12.43 4.39
C GLY A 507 40.30 13.21 3.26
N PHE A 508 40.25 12.71 2.03
CA PHE A 508 40.73 13.45 0.87
C PHE A 508 39.93 14.74 0.70
N ALA A 509 40.63 15.85 0.48
CA ALA A 509 40.01 17.10 0.08
C ALA A 509 39.12 16.86 -1.15
N ARG A 510 37.89 17.37 -1.10
CA ARG A 510 36.82 17.14 -2.09
C ARG A 510 37.39 16.92 -3.48
N PRO A 511 37.30 15.71 -4.06
CA PRO A 511 37.52 15.56 -5.47
C PRO A 511 36.48 16.42 -6.19
N GLU A 512 36.86 17.00 -7.31
CA GLU A 512 35.93 17.68 -8.20
C GLU A 512 34.75 16.73 -8.45
N SER A 513 33.56 17.16 -8.10
CA SER A 513 32.38 16.31 -8.07
C SER A 513 31.88 16.12 -9.51
N LEU A 514 32.28 15.04 -10.18
CA LEU A 514 31.79 14.70 -11.53
C LEU A 514 30.25 14.75 -11.62
N CYS A 515 29.55 14.37 -10.55
CA CYS A 515 28.11 14.53 -10.51
C CYS A 515 27.69 15.99 -10.33
N GLY A 516 28.49 16.85 -9.73
CA GLY A 516 28.24 18.29 -9.63
C GLY A 516 28.17 18.96 -10.99
N GLU A 517 29.18 18.78 -11.81
CA GLU A 517 29.23 19.30 -13.18
C GLU A 517 28.05 18.78 -14.04
N LEU A 518 27.73 17.48 -13.92
CA LEU A 518 26.57 16.92 -14.59
C LEU A 518 25.27 17.57 -14.14
N LEU A 519 25.10 17.79 -12.83
CA LEU A 519 23.89 18.38 -12.26
C LEU A 519 23.77 19.89 -12.50
N GLU A 520 24.87 20.57 -12.83
CA GLU A 520 24.86 21.96 -13.32
C GLU A 520 24.39 22.03 -14.78
N ARG A 521 24.87 21.11 -15.62
CA ARG A 521 24.51 21.03 -17.03
C ARG A 521 23.09 20.47 -17.23
N GLU A 522 22.67 19.48 -16.41
CA GLU A 522 21.39 18.79 -16.48
C GLU A 522 20.64 18.87 -15.12
N PRO A 523 20.16 20.07 -14.72
CA PRO A 523 19.60 20.30 -13.39
C PRO A 523 18.38 19.43 -13.06
N TRP A 524 17.58 19.05 -14.06
CA TRP A 524 16.42 18.18 -13.93
C TRP A 524 16.78 16.81 -13.34
N MET A 525 18.03 16.35 -13.48
CA MET A 525 18.47 15.07 -12.91
C MET A 525 18.39 15.05 -11.37
N ARG A 526 18.42 16.23 -10.72
CA ARG A 526 18.19 16.33 -9.27
C ARG A 526 16.82 15.78 -8.85
N LEU A 527 15.81 15.84 -9.74
CA LEU A 527 14.49 15.26 -9.51
C LEU A 527 14.50 13.73 -9.48
N THR A 528 15.52 13.09 -10.01
CA THR A 528 15.69 11.64 -9.96
C THR A 528 16.22 11.15 -8.60
N GLY A 529 16.72 12.03 -7.73
CA GLY A 529 17.21 11.71 -6.40
C GLY A 529 16.18 10.99 -5.53
N ALA A 530 16.62 10.36 -4.46
CA ALA A 530 15.76 9.56 -3.59
C ALA A 530 15.06 10.38 -2.49
N TRP A 531 15.21 11.69 -2.48
CA TRP A 531 14.56 12.55 -1.49
C TRP A 531 13.04 12.65 -1.71
N VAL A 532 12.33 12.83 -0.61
CA VAL A 532 10.87 13.03 -0.57
C VAL A 532 10.57 14.20 0.35
N LEU A 533 9.76 15.16 -0.11
CA LEU A 533 9.36 16.32 0.66
C LEU A 533 8.48 15.95 1.86
N PRO A 534 8.52 16.69 2.98
CA PRO A 534 7.77 16.37 4.19
C PRO A 534 6.28 16.15 3.97
N GLN A 535 5.65 17.00 3.15
CA GLN A 535 4.21 16.93 2.82
C GLN A 535 3.81 15.65 2.06
N HIS A 536 4.77 14.95 1.42
CA HIS A 536 4.52 13.76 0.63
C HIS A 536 5.00 12.45 1.29
N LEU A 537 5.49 12.49 2.54
CA LEU A 537 5.96 11.30 3.27
C LEU A 537 4.89 10.24 3.47
N HIS A 538 3.62 10.66 3.53
CA HIS A 538 2.50 9.74 3.70
C HIS A 538 2.43 8.66 2.60
N LEU A 539 2.99 8.94 1.41
CA LEU A 539 3.08 7.99 0.30
C LEU A 539 3.96 6.76 0.61
N LEU A 540 4.81 6.84 1.64
CA LEU A 540 5.73 5.78 2.06
C LEU A 540 5.42 5.22 3.47
N ASP A 541 4.36 5.68 4.13
CA ASP A 541 4.01 5.24 5.50
C ASP A 541 3.82 3.72 5.63
N GLY A 542 3.34 3.06 4.57
CA GLY A 542 3.10 1.61 4.58
C GLY A 542 4.35 0.75 4.46
N VAL A 543 5.53 1.34 4.17
CA VAL A 543 6.78 0.59 3.96
C VAL A 543 7.90 1.02 4.90
N SER A 544 7.78 2.17 5.57
CA SER A 544 8.80 2.70 6.48
C SER A 544 8.38 2.58 7.95
N ASP A 545 9.22 1.93 8.75
CA ASP A 545 9.08 1.91 10.21
C ASP A 545 9.77 3.11 10.85
N GLU A 546 10.85 3.59 10.24
CA GLU A 546 11.70 4.66 10.76
C GLU A 546 12.14 5.62 9.64
N TRP A 547 12.18 6.90 9.95
CA TRP A 547 12.64 7.97 9.07
C TRP A 547 14.02 8.45 9.48
N LYS A 548 14.91 8.64 8.53
CA LYS A 548 16.27 9.13 8.78
C LYS A 548 16.54 10.41 7.98
N LEU A 549 17.03 11.43 8.66
CA LEU A 549 17.66 12.57 8.01
C LEU A 549 19.14 12.27 7.78
N ALA A 550 19.61 12.41 6.54
CA ALA A 550 21.04 12.43 6.26
C ALA A 550 21.62 13.78 6.69
N GLY A 551 22.81 13.77 7.34
CA GLY A 551 23.53 15.02 7.63
C GLY A 551 24.03 15.62 6.33
N ARG A 552 23.50 16.76 5.95
CA ARG A 552 23.89 17.56 4.79
C ARG A 552 24.60 18.82 5.27
N ALA A 553 25.39 19.45 4.41
CA ALA A 553 26.05 20.71 4.75
C ALA A 553 25.04 21.78 5.23
N THR A 554 23.87 21.82 4.61
CA THR A 554 22.78 22.73 4.97
C THR A 554 22.20 22.49 6.36
N LEU A 555 22.33 21.27 6.91
CA LEU A 555 21.86 20.95 8.27
C LEU A 555 22.89 21.27 9.38
N GLN A 556 24.05 21.81 9.05
CA GLN A 556 25.04 22.25 10.06
C GLN A 556 24.59 23.55 10.76
N ASP A 557 23.72 24.32 10.11
CA ASP A 557 23.12 25.53 10.69
C ASP A 557 21.96 25.19 11.63
N ALA A 558 22.00 25.66 12.85
CA ALA A 558 21.04 25.32 13.90
C ALA A 558 19.58 25.73 13.58
N PRO A 559 19.28 26.94 13.08
CA PRO A 559 17.96 27.33 12.61
C PRO A 559 17.43 26.42 11.51
N THR A 560 18.23 26.15 10.46
CA THR A 560 17.88 25.29 9.34
C THR A 560 17.62 23.85 9.80
N TYR A 561 18.45 23.30 10.68
CA TYR A 561 18.26 21.97 11.23
C TYR A 561 16.89 21.84 11.91
N ARG A 562 16.56 22.78 12.81
CA ARG A 562 15.27 22.77 13.54
C ARG A 562 14.08 22.94 12.59
N LYS A 563 14.19 23.86 11.61
CA LYS A 563 13.16 24.08 10.59
C LYS A 563 12.89 22.81 9.79
N VAL A 564 13.93 22.20 9.24
CA VAL A 564 13.82 21.00 8.41
C VAL A 564 13.29 19.81 9.23
N LEU A 565 13.86 19.54 10.40
CA LEU A 565 13.40 18.46 11.27
C LEU A 565 11.93 18.65 11.68
N GLY A 566 11.56 19.86 12.10
CA GLY A 566 10.18 20.19 12.49
C GLY A 566 9.19 20.04 11.34
N ALA A 567 9.59 20.45 10.13
CA ALA A 567 8.76 20.25 8.94
C ALA A 567 8.54 18.77 8.65
N TYR A 568 9.57 17.94 8.71
CA TYR A 568 9.45 16.49 8.50
C TYR A 568 8.61 15.80 9.58
N ILE A 569 8.80 16.15 10.87
CA ILE A 569 8.02 15.58 11.97
C ILE A 569 6.53 15.91 11.82
N HIS A 570 6.22 17.16 11.49
CA HIS A 570 4.84 17.66 11.41
C HIS A 570 4.25 17.63 9.98
N ARG A 571 5.01 17.11 9.01
CA ARG A 571 4.62 17.03 7.58
C ARG A 571 4.23 18.39 6.98
N ARG A 572 4.92 19.45 7.42
CA ARG A 572 4.70 20.80 6.90
C ARG A 572 5.41 20.97 5.55
N PRO A 573 4.82 21.71 4.61
CA PRO A 573 5.43 21.93 3.30
C PRO A 573 6.83 22.56 3.40
N LEU A 574 7.77 22.03 2.62
CA LEU A 574 9.05 22.60 2.29
C LEU A 574 9.26 22.60 0.78
N ALA A 575 9.96 23.59 0.29
CA ALA A 575 10.41 23.58 -1.10
C ALA A 575 11.65 22.68 -1.28
N PRO A 576 11.90 22.16 -2.50
CA PRO A 576 13.02 21.24 -2.77
C PRO A 576 14.40 21.79 -2.37
N HIS A 577 14.64 23.07 -2.57
CA HIS A 577 15.92 23.72 -2.24
C HIS A 577 16.18 23.81 -0.72
N GLU A 578 15.13 23.77 0.10
CA GLU A 578 15.24 23.87 1.56
C GLU A 578 15.76 22.58 2.22
N ILE A 579 15.61 21.44 1.54
CA ILE A 579 16.08 20.14 2.07
C ILE A 579 17.49 19.77 1.61
N GLY A 580 18.04 20.45 0.59
CA GLY A 580 19.37 20.09 0.09
C GLY A 580 19.91 20.97 -1.03
N GLY A 581 20.24 22.22 -0.79
CA GLY A 581 20.87 23.05 -1.81
C GLY A 581 20.85 24.57 -1.54
N GLY A 582 20.00 24.98 -0.62
CA GLY A 582 19.82 26.40 -0.30
C GLY A 582 19.22 27.24 -1.45
N PRO A 583 19.09 28.56 -1.29
CA PRO A 583 18.42 29.45 -2.25
C PRO A 583 19.06 29.49 -3.66
N ALA A 584 20.34 29.23 -3.76
CA ALA A 584 21.06 29.17 -5.05
C ALA A 584 20.87 27.83 -5.79
N SER A 585 20.07 26.88 -5.26
CA SER A 585 19.80 25.61 -5.92
C SER A 585 19.00 25.84 -7.20
N PRO A 586 19.33 25.13 -8.31
CA PRO A 586 18.51 25.13 -9.52
C PRO A 586 17.07 24.64 -9.30
N LEU A 587 16.78 24.06 -8.13
CA LEU A 587 15.44 23.64 -7.73
C LEU A 587 14.68 24.74 -6.95
N ALA A 588 15.27 25.91 -6.72
CA ALA A 588 14.65 26.98 -5.92
C ALA A 588 13.27 27.43 -6.45
N PRO A 589 13.04 27.53 -7.78
CA PRO A 589 11.75 27.95 -8.31
C PRO A 589 10.72 26.82 -8.40
N LEU A 590 11.08 25.55 -8.07
CA LEU A 590 10.18 24.42 -8.31
C LEU A 590 9.23 24.19 -7.14
N GLU A 591 7.97 24.08 -7.45
CA GLU A 591 6.96 23.46 -6.60
C GLU A 591 6.70 22.03 -7.09
N ILE A 592 6.86 21.06 -6.20
CA ILE A 592 6.67 19.66 -6.55
C ILE A 592 5.39 19.16 -5.91
N ASP A 593 4.46 18.76 -6.77
CA ASP A 593 3.16 18.26 -6.38
C ASP A 593 3.19 16.75 -6.02
N GLU A 594 2.08 16.30 -5.47
CA GLU A 594 1.90 14.90 -5.10
C GLU A 594 1.84 13.99 -6.34
N ALA A 595 1.30 14.49 -7.46
CA ALA A 595 1.18 13.72 -8.69
C ALA A 595 2.55 13.35 -9.26
N PHE A 596 3.55 14.23 -9.17
CA PHE A 596 4.94 13.92 -9.52
C PHE A 596 5.48 12.74 -8.70
N TYR A 597 5.32 12.78 -7.37
CA TYR A 597 5.79 11.69 -6.51
C TYR A 597 5.03 10.39 -6.77
N ALA A 598 3.73 10.46 -6.94
CA ALA A 598 2.90 9.32 -7.27
C ALA A 598 3.38 8.55 -8.52
N ARG A 599 3.75 9.28 -9.56
CA ARG A 599 4.33 8.72 -10.79
C ARG A 599 5.75 8.20 -10.55
N THR A 600 6.62 8.98 -9.91
CA THR A 600 8.04 8.66 -9.77
C THR A 600 8.32 7.58 -8.74
N LEU A 601 7.46 7.37 -7.75
CA LEU A 601 7.51 6.24 -6.81
C LEU A 601 7.26 4.87 -7.49
N ARG A 602 6.75 4.86 -8.73
CA ARG A 602 6.41 3.65 -9.49
C ARG A 602 7.04 3.60 -10.87
N CYS A 603 7.95 4.51 -11.20
CA CYS A 603 8.51 4.62 -12.54
C CYS A 603 9.54 3.53 -12.88
N GLY A 604 9.94 2.69 -11.90
CA GLY A 604 10.93 1.61 -12.09
C GLY A 604 12.33 2.11 -12.49
N ARG A 605 12.57 3.42 -12.40
CA ARG A 605 13.88 4.06 -12.68
C ARG A 605 14.45 3.78 -14.08
N ARG A 606 13.58 3.54 -15.08
CA ARG A 606 14.00 3.35 -16.49
C ARG A 606 14.13 4.71 -17.19
N CYS A 607 15.05 5.55 -16.69
CA CYS A 607 15.21 6.93 -17.14
C CYS A 607 15.65 7.06 -18.61
N HIS A 608 16.22 6.00 -19.21
CA HIS A 608 16.58 5.93 -20.64
C HIS A 608 15.35 5.77 -21.57
N GLU A 609 14.20 5.36 -21.03
CA GLU A 609 12.95 5.18 -21.77
C GLU A 609 11.93 6.32 -21.54
N CYS A 610 12.28 7.29 -20.70
CA CYS A 610 11.28 8.23 -20.18
C CYS A 610 11.91 9.61 -19.94
N ASN A 611 11.22 10.68 -20.34
CA ASN A 611 11.62 12.09 -20.15
C ASN A 611 10.86 12.81 -19.03
N LEU A 612 10.05 12.10 -18.23
CA LEU A 612 9.14 12.71 -17.27
C LEU A 612 9.79 13.76 -16.37
N CYS A 613 10.92 13.44 -15.73
CA CYS A 613 11.59 14.38 -14.83
C CYS A 613 12.12 15.62 -15.56
N ARG A 614 12.58 15.46 -16.82
CA ARG A 614 13.05 16.57 -17.64
C ARG A 614 11.89 17.46 -18.08
N GLU A 615 10.81 16.87 -18.56
CA GLU A 615 9.59 17.59 -18.96
C GLU A 615 9.01 18.34 -17.77
N TYR A 616 8.82 17.66 -16.63
CA TYR A 616 8.34 18.28 -15.40
C TYR A 616 9.22 19.47 -14.95
N TYR A 617 10.54 19.31 -15.00
CA TYR A 617 11.47 20.39 -14.66
C TYR A 617 11.31 21.60 -15.58
N ASN A 618 11.16 21.36 -16.89
CA ASN A 618 11.02 22.44 -17.88
C ASN A 618 9.65 23.15 -17.79
N GLU A 619 8.57 22.40 -17.51
CA GLU A 619 7.22 22.92 -17.41
C GLU A 619 6.98 23.72 -16.13
N THR A 620 7.61 23.33 -15.03
CA THR A 620 7.42 23.97 -13.71
C THR A 620 8.44 25.07 -13.42
N ARG A 621 9.42 25.29 -14.31
CA ARG A 621 10.39 26.37 -14.24
C ARG A 621 9.78 27.63 -14.87
N VAL A 622 9.07 28.40 -14.08
CA VAL A 622 8.51 29.71 -14.46
C VAL A 622 9.52 30.82 -14.22
#